data_acb8589bbd2768b2f0baa06cabf19acd
#
_entry.id   acb8589bbd2768b2f0baa06cabf19acd
#
_cell.length_a   1.000
_cell.length_b   1.000
_cell.length_c   1.000
_cell.angle_alpha   90.00
_cell.angle_beta   90.00
_cell.angle_gamma   90.00
#
_symmetry.space_group_name_H-M   'P 1'
#
loop_
_entity.id
_entity.type
_entity.pdbx_description
1 polymer ?
#
loop_
_entity_poly.entity_id
_entity_poly.type
_entity_poly.pdbx_seq_one_letter_code
_entity_poly.pdbx_strand_id
1 'polypeptide(L)'
;DYVHTKMLDVFYLYLIIGGMPEAVDTYVKTNDLAKVAQVHEKIIRLYKKDFSKYEVRYKLKLREIYDAMPGQLDQKNKRFQLNSIEKGISYDRVANDFLWLKDAGVVIPVYNVSEPKLPLVINENRNLFKLFFSDVGLLTSCYSNQVKISILNKDRSINNGALFENVVAQELLTKGHREYYFNSKKQGELDFVVELDGKAVPLEIKSGKDYKRHSALNNVLKNADYNISEAYIFSEGNIEVNDKRIYMPIYMIMFLDNTKLDNTIYRLDIAGLGSLGSGL
;
A
#
# COMPACT_ATOMS: atom_id res chain seq x y z
N ASP A 1 -22.79 6.59 -15.00
CA ASP A 1 -23.22 5.31 -14.47
C ASP A 1 -23.50 5.43 -12.97
N TYR A 2 -24.78 5.21 -12.57
CA TYR A 2 -25.27 5.43 -11.19
C TYR A 2 -24.55 4.57 -10.15
N VAL A 3 -24.34 3.29 -10.43
CA VAL A 3 -23.68 2.36 -9.50
C VAL A 3 -22.24 2.79 -9.23
N HIS A 4 -21.48 3.11 -10.27
CA HIS A 4 -20.12 3.58 -10.15
C HIS A 4 -20.01 4.85 -9.29
N THR A 5 -20.91 5.83 -9.50
CA THR A 5 -20.96 7.05 -8.70
C THR A 5 -21.24 6.74 -7.22
N LYS A 6 -22.18 5.85 -6.94
CA LYS A 6 -22.50 5.44 -5.57
C LYS A 6 -21.34 4.69 -4.89
N MET A 7 -20.64 3.83 -5.62
CA MET A 7 -19.45 3.14 -5.09
C MET A 7 -18.33 4.12 -4.79
N LEU A 8 -18.14 5.15 -5.62
CA LEU A 8 -17.19 6.23 -5.30
C LEU A 8 -17.62 7.03 -4.07
N ASP A 9 -18.91 7.33 -3.87
CA ASP A 9 -19.41 7.99 -2.66
C ASP A 9 -19.05 7.18 -1.41
N VAL A 10 -19.28 5.85 -1.44
CA VAL A 10 -18.93 4.94 -0.36
C VAL A 10 -17.41 4.88 -0.16
N PHE A 11 -16.63 4.85 -1.24
CA PHE A 11 -15.18 4.86 -1.16
C PHE A 11 -14.64 6.12 -0.47
N TYR A 12 -15.14 7.30 -0.83
CA TYR A 12 -14.75 8.56 -0.17
C TYR A 12 -15.15 8.61 1.30
N LEU A 13 -16.29 8.03 1.65
CA LEU A 13 -16.68 7.85 3.04
C LEU A 13 -15.71 6.91 3.77
N TYR A 14 -15.32 5.81 3.12
CA TYR A 14 -14.32 4.87 3.64
C TYR A 14 -12.97 5.53 3.89
N LEU A 15 -12.53 6.49 3.06
CA LEU A 15 -11.30 7.24 3.32
C LEU A 15 -11.32 7.94 4.69
N ILE A 16 -12.49 8.31 5.19
CA ILE A 16 -12.63 8.99 6.49
C ILE A 16 -12.81 8.01 7.64
N ILE A 17 -13.61 6.97 7.44
CA ILE A 17 -13.94 6.00 8.50
C ILE A 17 -12.82 4.97 8.66
N GLY A 18 -12.20 4.55 7.55
CA GLY A 18 -11.28 3.43 7.50
C GLY A 18 -11.95 2.08 7.68
N GLY A 19 -11.15 1.06 7.95
CA GLY A 19 -11.55 -0.32 8.18
C GLY A 19 -11.41 -0.79 9.64
N MET A 20 -11.03 0.09 10.57
CA MET A 20 -10.93 -0.29 11.98
C MET A 20 -12.31 -0.71 12.52
N PRO A 21 -12.48 -1.94 13.08
CA PRO A 21 -13.80 -2.48 13.43
C PRO A 21 -14.63 -1.57 14.34
N GLU A 22 -14.02 -0.97 15.38
CA GLU A 22 -14.70 -0.07 16.30
C GLU A 22 -15.16 1.22 15.59
N ALA A 23 -14.39 1.73 14.63
CA ALA A 23 -14.74 2.93 13.86
C ALA A 23 -15.92 2.66 12.91
N VAL A 24 -15.87 1.53 12.20
CA VAL A 24 -16.96 1.09 11.29
C VAL A 24 -18.25 0.84 12.09
N ASP A 25 -18.20 0.09 13.19
CA ASP A 25 -19.35 -0.20 14.05
C ASP A 25 -19.97 1.10 14.62
N THR A 26 -19.11 2.03 15.06
CA THR A 26 -19.55 3.34 15.54
C THR A 26 -20.29 4.12 14.47
N TYR A 27 -19.76 4.16 13.24
CA TYR A 27 -20.43 4.86 12.15
C TYR A 27 -21.76 4.20 11.77
N VAL A 28 -21.79 2.89 11.62
CA VAL A 28 -23.02 2.13 11.26
C VAL A 28 -24.13 2.36 12.28
N LYS A 29 -23.80 2.39 13.58
CA LYS A 29 -24.78 2.60 14.66
C LYS A 29 -25.22 4.04 14.82
N THR A 30 -24.38 5.01 14.50
CA THR A 30 -24.63 6.41 14.90
C THR A 30 -24.73 7.38 13.73
N ASN A 31 -24.22 7.01 12.56
CA ASN A 31 -24.06 7.89 11.38
C ASN A 31 -23.35 9.22 11.75
N ASP A 32 -22.40 9.17 12.69
CA ASP A 32 -21.75 10.35 13.29
C ASP A 32 -20.22 10.25 13.14
N LEU A 33 -19.67 11.06 12.22
CA LEU A 33 -18.23 11.11 11.97
C LEU A 33 -17.43 11.73 13.14
N ALA A 34 -18.03 12.54 13.99
CA ALA A 34 -17.35 13.06 15.17
C ALA A 34 -17.07 11.95 16.19
N LYS A 35 -17.99 10.99 16.34
CA LYS A 35 -17.78 9.80 17.17
C LYS A 35 -16.71 8.88 16.57
N VAL A 36 -16.68 8.72 15.26
CA VAL A 36 -15.61 7.98 14.55
C VAL A 36 -14.25 8.63 14.82
N ALA A 37 -14.16 9.96 14.75
CA ALA A 37 -12.91 10.67 15.05
C ALA A 37 -12.42 10.39 16.49
N GLN A 38 -13.32 10.33 17.47
CA GLN A 38 -12.98 9.96 18.86
C GLN A 38 -12.42 8.53 18.97
N VAL A 39 -12.96 7.59 18.18
CA VAL A 39 -12.43 6.22 18.09
C VAL A 39 -11.01 6.23 17.53
N HIS A 40 -10.76 6.94 16.44
CA HIS A 40 -9.41 7.06 15.86
C HIS A 40 -8.41 7.67 16.86
N GLU A 41 -8.79 8.76 17.53
CA GLU A 41 -7.96 9.39 18.57
C GLU A 41 -7.62 8.41 19.71
N LYS A 42 -8.60 7.61 20.14
CA LYS A 42 -8.41 6.56 21.15
C LYS A 42 -7.39 5.51 20.66
N ILE A 43 -7.53 5.02 19.42
CA ILE A 43 -6.62 4.03 18.83
C ILE A 43 -5.19 4.60 18.76
N ILE A 44 -5.01 5.80 18.21
CA ILE A 44 -3.69 6.44 18.10
C ILE A 44 -3.07 6.66 19.48
N ARG A 45 -3.87 7.05 20.46
CA ARG A 45 -3.40 7.20 21.84
C ARG A 45 -2.92 5.88 22.43
N LEU A 46 -3.62 4.77 22.14
CA LEU A 46 -3.20 3.44 22.56
C LEU A 46 -1.88 3.05 21.90
N TYR A 47 -1.71 3.25 20.59
CA TYR A 47 -0.44 3.02 19.90
C TYR A 47 0.71 3.81 20.55
N LYS A 48 0.51 5.12 20.77
CA LYS A 48 1.51 5.99 21.41
C LYS A 48 1.80 5.60 22.87
N LYS A 49 0.83 5.02 23.58
CA LYS A 49 1.04 4.45 24.92
C LYS A 49 1.85 3.15 24.84
N ASP A 50 1.61 2.30 23.86
CA ASP A 50 2.38 1.08 23.68
C ASP A 50 3.83 1.37 23.31
N PHE A 51 4.11 2.39 22.50
CA PHE A 51 5.48 2.88 22.29
C PHE A 51 6.19 3.21 23.61
N SER A 52 5.44 3.60 24.64
CA SER A 52 6.01 3.98 25.93
C SER A 52 6.46 2.81 26.82
N LYS A 53 6.14 1.57 26.43
CA LYS A 53 6.62 0.36 27.13
C LYS A 53 8.07 0.00 26.78
N TYR A 54 8.60 0.62 25.74
CA TYR A 54 9.99 0.45 25.33
C TYR A 54 10.92 1.39 26.08
N GLU A 55 12.24 1.12 26.04
CA GLU A 55 13.25 2.01 26.61
C GLU A 55 13.07 3.45 26.10
N VAL A 56 13.36 4.43 26.96
CA VAL A 56 13.08 5.86 26.70
C VAL A 56 13.61 6.33 25.33
N ARG A 57 14.77 5.81 24.90
CA ARG A 57 15.38 6.15 23.60
C ARG A 57 14.58 5.65 22.42
N TYR A 58 14.08 4.41 22.44
CA TYR A 58 13.29 3.82 21.37
C TYR A 58 11.89 4.43 21.28
N LYS A 59 11.29 4.71 22.45
CA LYS A 59 9.96 5.34 22.55
C LYS A 59 9.87 6.65 21.77
N LEU A 60 10.86 7.52 21.88
CA LEU A 60 10.87 8.81 21.18
C LEU A 60 10.95 8.59 19.66
N LYS A 61 11.83 7.70 19.20
CA LYS A 61 11.96 7.39 17.77
C LYS A 61 10.70 6.79 17.16
N LEU A 62 10.07 5.80 17.80
CA LEU A 62 8.81 5.22 17.32
C LEU A 62 7.72 6.28 17.16
N ARG A 63 7.62 7.20 18.11
CA ARG A 63 6.67 8.31 18.04
C ARG A 63 7.01 9.28 16.92
N GLU A 64 8.27 9.68 16.78
CA GLU A 64 8.73 10.59 15.73
C GLU A 64 8.52 9.99 14.34
N ILE A 65 8.80 8.69 14.15
CA ILE A 65 8.52 7.97 12.90
C ILE A 65 7.02 8.06 12.58
N TYR A 66 6.17 7.70 13.54
CA TYR A 66 4.71 7.67 13.33
C TYR A 66 4.16 9.07 13.03
N ASP A 67 4.61 10.09 13.77
CA ASP A 67 4.15 11.47 13.61
C ASP A 67 4.66 12.11 12.29
N ALA A 68 5.79 11.65 11.74
CA ALA A 68 6.33 12.12 10.45
C ALA A 68 5.59 11.53 9.23
N MET A 69 4.93 10.39 9.37
CA MET A 69 4.34 9.64 8.23
C MET A 69 3.37 10.46 7.37
N PRO A 70 2.40 11.23 7.93
CA PRO A 70 1.45 11.98 7.09
C PRO A 70 2.16 12.96 6.15
N GLY A 71 3.15 13.70 6.68
CA GLY A 71 3.92 14.66 5.90
C GLY A 71 4.83 14.01 4.86
N GLN A 72 5.33 12.79 5.12
CA GLN A 72 6.15 12.02 4.17
C GLN A 72 5.30 11.48 3.01
N LEU A 73 4.10 11.01 3.29
CA LEU A 73 3.17 10.47 2.29
C LEU A 73 2.60 11.53 1.35
N ASP A 74 2.53 12.80 1.79
CA ASP A 74 2.03 13.90 0.95
C ASP A 74 3.11 14.48 0.01
N GLN A 75 4.37 14.08 0.17
CA GLN A 75 5.45 14.55 -0.71
C GLN A 75 5.37 13.90 -2.09
N LYS A 76 5.90 14.58 -3.11
CA LYS A 76 6.01 14.04 -4.47
C LYS A 76 6.79 12.72 -4.50
N ASN A 77 7.87 12.63 -3.71
CA ASN A 77 8.60 11.39 -3.46
C ASN A 77 8.17 10.85 -2.08
N LYS A 78 7.33 9.85 -2.07
CA LYS A 78 6.77 9.24 -0.85
C LYS A 78 7.73 8.29 -0.13
N ARG A 79 8.96 8.16 -0.61
CA ARG A 79 10.00 7.41 0.07
C ARG A 79 10.27 8.04 1.43
N PHE A 80 10.24 7.22 2.49
CA PHE A 80 10.46 7.68 3.85
C PHE A 80 11.90 8.24 4.01
N GLN A 81 11.99 9.50 4.42
CA GLN A 81 13.25 10.22 4.60
C GLN A 81 13.73 10.10 6.04
N LEU A 82 14.71 9.24 6.30
CA LEU A 82 15.25 9.02 7.65
C LEU A 82 15.81 10.29 8.29
N ASN A 83 16.34 11.20 7.47
CA ASN A 83 16.86 12.50 7.93
C ASN A 83 15.79 13.40 8.57
N SER A 84 14.48 13.10 8.38
CA SER A 84 13.40 13.81 9.06
C SER A 84 13.28 13.41 10.54
N ILE A 85 13.83 12.25 10.91
CA ILE A 85 13.85 11.75 12.30
C ILE A 85 15.13 12.18 12.99
N GLU A 86 16.27 11.90 12.37
CA GLU A 86 17.57 12.27 12.91
C GLU A 86 18.56 12.47 11.76
N LYS A 87 19.23 13.61 11.72
CA LYS A 87 20.18 13.95 10.66
C LYS A 87 21.35 12.95 10.60
N GLY A 88 21.57 12.35 9.42
CA GLY A 88 22.65 11.40 9.20
C GLY A 88 22.41 10.01 9.77
N ILE A 89 21.18 9.68 10.22
CA ILE A 89 20.86 8.34 10.69
C ILE A 89 20.78 7.35 9.49
N SER A 90 21.36 6.16 9.69
CA SER A 90 21.24 5.06 8.71
C SER A 90 20.07 4.15 9.02
N TYR A 91 19.58 3.44 8.00
CA TYR A 91 18.51 2.44 8.15
C TYR A 91 18.84 1.39 9.23
N ASP A 92 20.08 0.88 9.25
CA ASP A 92 20.49 -0.18 10.18
C ASP A 92 20.31 0.21 11.66
N ARG A 93 20.39 1.53 11.96
CA ARG A 93 20.18 2.03 13.32
C ARG A 93 18.71 2.08 13.76
N VAL A 94 17.78 2.11 12.81
CA VAL A 94 16.34 2.21 13.06
C VAL A 94 15.56 1.02 12.51
N ALA A 95 16.25 0.03 11.94
CA ALA A 95 15.60 -1.14 11.34
C ALA A 95 14.71 -1.88 12.35
N ASN A 96 15.15 -2.00 13.61
CA ASN A 96 14.38 -2.62 14.68
C ASN A 96 13.12 -1.81 15.03
N ASP A 97 13.19 -0.47 14.95
CA ASP A 97 12.06 0.40 15.22
C ASP A 97 10.97 0.21 14.15
N PHE A 98 11.36 0.14 12.87
CA PHE A 98 10.44 -0.15 11.77
C PHE A 98 9.89 -1.57 11.83
N LEU A 99 10.73 -2.56 12.14
CA LEU A 99 10.31 -3.94 12.31
C LEU A 99 9.26 -4.05 13.42
N TRP A 100 9.51 -3.38 14.54
CA TRP A 100 8.55 -3.36 15.64
C TRP A 100 7.21 -2.73 15.24
N LEU A 101 7.21 -1.56 14.58
CA LEU A 101 5.99 -0.91 14.13
C LEU A 101 5.20 -1.77 13.13
N LYS A 102 5.91 -2.48 12.25
CA LYS A 102 5.33 -3.45 11.31
C LYS A 102 4.71 -4.64 12.05
N ASP A 103 5.46 -5.28 12.94
CA ASP A 103 5.04 -6.49 13.65
C ASP A 103 3.89 -6.19 14.64
N ALA A 104 3.85 -4.97 15.18
CA ALA A 104 2.71 -4.47 15.96
C ALA A 104 1.48 -4.12 15.08
N GLY A 105 1.56 -4.24 13.77
CA GLY A 105 0.47 -3.92 12.85
C GLY A 105 0.09 -2.43 12.80
N VAL A 106 1.02 -1.55 13.16
CA VAL A 106 0.78 -0.10 13.23
C VAL A 106 1.06 0.57 11.88
N VAL A 107 2.02 0.03 11.11
CA VAL A 107 2.44 0.57 9.82
C VAL A 107 2.64 -0.54 8.79
N ILE A 108 2.62 -0.15 7.52
CA ILE A 108 2.85 -1.01 6.35
C ILE A 108 4.08 -0.49 5.60
N PRO A 109 5.25 -1.12 5.74
CA PRO A 109 6.41 -0.77 4.94
C PRO A 109 6.34 -1.43 3.57
N VAL A 110 6.48 -0.63 2.51
CA VAL A 110 6.56 -1.06 1.12
C VAL A 110 7.98 -0.79 0.63
N TYR A 111 8.74 -1.86 0.37
CA TYR A 111 10.15 -1.76 0.03
C TYR A 111 10.36 -1.55 -1.47
N ASN A 112 11.46 -0.89 -1.82
CA ASN A 112 11.86 -0.73 -3.22
C ASN A 112 12.36 -2.06 -3.79
N VAL A 113 12.09 -2.29 -5.08
CA VAL A 113 12.80 -3.29 -5.89
C VAL A 113 13.69 -2.59 -6.90
N SER A 114 14.90 -3.11 -7.10
CA SER A 114 15.85 -2.59 -8.08
C SER A 114 15.38 -2.84 -9.52
N GLU A 115 14.62 -3.91 -9.72
CA GLU A 115 13.98 -4.29 -10.99
C GLU A 115 12.59 -4.86 -10.73
N PRO A 116 11.55 -4.49 -11.50
CA PRO A 116 10.21 -5.05 -11.37
C PRO A 116 10.11 -6.40 -12.10
N LYS A 117 10.92 -7.37 -11.66
CA LYS A 117 11.13 -8.69 -12.30
C LYS A 117 11.07 -9.81 -11.26
N LEU A 118 10.46 -10.92 -11.63
CA LEU A 118 10.37 -12.09 -10.75
C LEU A 118 11.71 -12.79 -10.50
N PRO A 119 11.92 -13.34 -9.32
CA PRO A 119 11.13 -13.14 -8.09
C PRO A 119 11.42 -11.77 -7.49
N LEU A 120 10.38 -11.00 -7.14
CA LEU A 120 10.54 -9.62 -6.64
C LEU A 120 11.39 -9.56 -5.36
N VAL A 121 11.29 -10.56 -4.51
CA VAL A 121 12.03 -10.63 -3.25
C VAL A 121 13.56 -10.58 -3.40
N ILE A 122 14.08 -11.08 -4.51
CA ILE A 122 15.55 -11.08 -4.78
C ILE A 122 16.03 -9.66 -5.09
N ASN A 123 15.14 -8.82 -5.63
CA ASN A 123 15.44 -7.44 -6.03
C ASN A 123 15.12 -6.42 -4.92
N GLU A 124 14.71 -6.88 -3.72
CA GLU A 124 14.30 -6.03 -2.61
C GLU A 124 15.47 -5.19 -2.06
N ASN A 125 15.24 -3.88 -1.92
CA ASN A 125 16.15 -2.94 -1.28
C ASN A 125 15.48 -2.33 -0.04
N ARG A 126 15.78 -2.88 1.14
CA ARG A 126 15.18 -2.47 2.42
C ARG A 126 15.56 -1.07 2.87
N ASN A 127 16.66 -0.52 2.37
CA ASN A 127 17.07 0.85 2.72
C ASN A 127 16.20 1.92 2.05
N LEU A 128 15.39 1.53 1.08
CA LEU A 128 14.49 2.39 0.34
C LEU A 128 13.06 1.88 0.51
N PHE A 129 12.22 2.60 1.24
CA PHE A 129 10.86 2.18 1.51
C PHE A 129 9.90 3.37 1.60
N LYS A 130 8.62 3.10 1.32
CA LYS A 130 7.48 3.95 1.68
C LYS A 130 6.89 3.38 2.96
N LEU A 131 6.27 4.24 3.79
CA LEU A 131 5.67 3.80 5.04
C LEU A 131 4.23 4.29 5.10
N PHE A 132 3.28 3.35 5.03
CA PHE A 132 1.85 3.62 5.08
C PHE A 132 1.27 3.33 6.45
N PHE A 133 0.15 3.95 6.76
CA PHE A 133 -0.65 3.61 7.94
C PHE A 133 -1.32 2.25 7.73
N SER A 134 -1.49 1.50 8.81
CA SER A 134 -2.24 0.24 8.78
C SER A 134 -3.72 0.43 8.43
N ASP A 135 -4.23 1.65 8.52
CA ASP A 135 -5.60 2.02 8.19
C ASP A 135 -5.70 3.46 7.67
N VAL A 136 -6.45 3.66 6.58
CA VAL A 136 -6.62 4.97 5.96
C VAL A 136 -7.38 5.95 6.85
N GLY A 137 -8.31 5.48 7.67
CA GLY A 137 -9.03 6.32 8.65
C GLY A 137 -8.08 6.89 9.72
N LEU A 138 -7.05 6.13 10.11
CA LEU A 138 -6.00 6.65 10.99
C LEU A 138 -5.13 7.72 10.30
N LEU A 139 -4.83 7.56 9.01
CA LEU A 139 -4.15 8.60 8.24
C LEU A 139 -5.00 9.87 8.15
N THR A 140 -6.27 9.77 7.77
CA THR A 140 -7.17 10.93 7.67
C THR A 140 -7.48 11.55 9.01
N SER A 141 -7.37 10.81 10.12
CA SER A 141 -7.53 11.37 11.47
C SER A 141 -6.47 12.43 11.80
N CYS A 142 -5.31 12.39 11.12
CA CYS A 142 -4.26 13.41 11.23
C CYS A 142 -4.63 14.73 10.53
N TYR A 143 -5.69 14.77 9.72
CA TYR A 143 -6.13 15.95 8.97
C TYR A 143 -7.17 16.75 9.75
N SER A 144 -7.26 18.05 9.48
CA SER A 144 -8.29 18.90 10.08
C SER A 144 -9.69 18.49 9.62
N ASN A 145 -10.71 18.83 10.41
CA ASN A 145 -12.10 18.54 10.05
C ASN A 145 -12.50 19.19 8.72
N GLN A 146 -11.98 20.39 8.42
CA GLN A 146 -12.25 21.06 7.16
C GLN A 146 -11.72 20.27 5.96
N VAL A 147 -10.51 19.71 6.07
CA VAL A 147 -9.93 18.85 5.02
C VAL A 147 -10.76 17.57 4.86
N LYS A 148 -11.21 16.94 5.95
CA LYS A 148 -12.08 15.76 5.89
C LYS A 148 -13.39 16.04 5.17
N ILE A 149 -14.02 17.21 5.43
CA ILE A 149 -15.22 17.64 4.71
C ILE A 149 -14.94 17.84 3.22
N SER A 150 -13.81 18.48 2.88
CA SER A 150 -13.42 18.66 1.48
C SER A 150 -13.19 17.31 0.77
N ILE A 151 -12.60 16.33 1.44
CA ILE A 151 -12.43 14.95 0.91
C ILE A 151 -13.80 14.33 0.62
N LEU A 152 -14.74 14.36 1.58
CA LEU A 152 -16.10 13.83 1.40
C LEU A 152 -16.84 14.49 0.24
N ASN A 153 -16.64 15.78 0.04
CA ASN A 153 -17.21 16.54 -1.06
C ASN A 153 -16.46 16.32 -2.40
N LYS A 154 -15.43 15.47 -2.40
CA LYS A 154 -14.58 15.20 -3.57
C LYS A 154 -13.95 16.47 -4.14
N ASP A 155 -13.58 17.39 -3.23
CA ASP A 155 -12.94 18.66 -3.60
C ASP A 155 -11.56 18.37 -4.21
N ARG A 156 -11.41 18.77 -5.46
CA ARG A 156 -10.20 18.52 -6.26
C ARG A 156 -9.00 19.38 -5.87
N SER A 157 -9.20 20.35 -5.00
CA SER A 157 -8.09 21.13 -4.42
C SER A 157 -7.27 20.29 -3.42
N ILE A 158 -7.86 19.20 -2.91
CA ILE A 158 -7.19 18.27 -1.98
C ILE A 158 -6.48 17.17 -2.78
N ASN A 159 -5.20 17.00 -2.49
CA ASN A 159 -4.41 15.89 -3.04
C ASN A 159 -4.74 14.58 -2.30
N ASN A 160 -5.56 13.74 -2.90
CA ASN A 160 -5.94 12.45 -2.33
C ASN A 160 -4.96 11.31 -2.66
N GLY A 161 -3.84 11.59 -3.31
CA GLY A 161 -2.89 10.56 -3.76
C GLY A 161 -2.34 9.71 -2.62
N ALA A 162 -2.00 10.34 -1.49
CA ALA A 162 -1.55 9.62 -0.29
C ALA A 162 -2.62 8.69 0.28
N LEU A 163 -3.87 9.13 0.31
CA LEU A 163 -5.00 8.34 0.81
C LEU A 163 -5.28 7.13 -0.08
N PHE A 164 -5.31 7.33 -1.41
CA PHE A 164 -5.55 6.26 -2.36
C PHE A 164 -4.45 5.21 -2.31
N GLU A 165 -3.17 5.62 -2.26
CA GLU A 165 -2.06 4.67 -2.11
C GLU A 165 -2.11 3.97 -0.75
N ASN A 166 -2.51 4.64 0.34
CA ASN A 166 -2.66 3.98 1.64
C ASN A 166 -3.73 2.90 1.62
N VAL A 167 -4.87 3.14 0.96
CA VAL A 167 -5.92 2.11 0.78
C VAL A 167 -5.36 0.92 0.00
N VAL A 168 -4.61 1.17 -1.07
CA VAL A 168 -4.03 0.07 -1.87
C VAL A 168 -3.03 -0.74 -1.04
N ALA A 169 -2.13 -0.10 -0.30
CA ALA A 169 -1.21 -0.81 0.60
C ALA A 169 -1.97 -1.65 1.64
N GLN A 170 -2.99 -1.08 2.26
CA GLN A 170 -3.83 -1.77 3.24
C GLN A 170 -4.54 -2.99 2.64
N GLU A 171 -5.15 -2.86 1.47
CA GLU A 171 -5.87 -3.96 0.79
C GLU A 171 -4.91 -5.07 0.34
N LEU A 172 -3.76 -4.73 -0.24
CA LEU A 172 -2.76 -5.69 -0.66
C LEU A 172 -2.25 -6.51 0.54
N LEU A 173 -1.92 -5.84 1.66
CA LEU A 173 -1.49 -6.52 2.89
C LEU A 173 -2.57 -7.46 3.43
N THR A 174 -3.83 -7.00 3.49
CA THR A 174 -4.97 -7.79 4.00
C THR A 174 -5.20 -9.06 3.19
N LYS A 175 -4.90 -9.02 1.89
CA LYS A 175 -4.98 -10.17 0.99
C LYS A 175 -3.73 -11.05 1.00
N GLY A 176 -2.73 -10.71 1.83
CA GLY A 176 -1.49 -11.46 1.96
C GLY A 176 -0.50 -11.25 0.81
N HIS A 177 -0.71 -10.24 -0.03
CA HIS A 177 0.28 -9.87 -1.04
C HIS A 177 1.50 -9.26 -0.38
N ARG A 178 2.68 -9.61 -0.91
CA ARG A 178 3.91 -8.89 -0.60
C ARG A 178 4.06 -7.76 -1.60
N GLU A 179 3.99 -6.56 -1.11
CA GLU A 179 3.97 -5.36 -1.91
C GLU A 179 5.34 -4.68 -1.96
N TYR A 180 5.68 -4.21 -3.14
CA TYR A 180 6.89 -3.46 -3.41
C TYR A 180 6.54 -2.19 -4.19
N TYR A 181 7.50 -1.26 -4.31
CA TYR A 181 7.45 -0.20 -5.29
C TYR A 181 8.74 -0.23 -6.13
N PHE A 182 8.70 0.38 -7.30
CA PHE A 182 9.87 0.51 -8.15
C PHE A 182 10.18 1.97 -8.39
N ASN A 183 11.47 2.36 -8.31
CA ASN A 183 11.91 3.69 -8.66
C ASN A 183 13.31 3.64 -9.26
N SER A 184 13.45 4.17 -10.47
CA SER A 184 14.75 4.35 -11.11
C SER A 184 14.85 5.71 -11.81
N LYS A 185 16.07 6.25 -11.89
CA LYS A 185 16.33 7.52 -12.60
C LYS A 185 15.95 7.46 -14.08
N LYS A 186 16.09 6.30 -14.72
CA LYS A 186 15.87 6.11 -16.16
C LYS A 186 14.39 5.92 -16.50
N GLN A 187 13.64 5.22 -15.66
CA GLN A 187 12.29 4.78 -16.01
C GLN A 187 11.20 5.52 -15.22
N GLY A 188 11.54 6.09 -14.07
CA GLY A 188 10.61 6.75 -13.16
C GLY A 188 10.15 5.83 -12.05
N GLU A 189 9.05 6.19 -11.38
CA GLU A 189 8.49 5.49 -10.23
C GLU A 189 7.17 4.81 -10.59
N LEU A 190 7.01 3.55 -10.16
CA LEU A 190 5.73 2.82 -10.10
C LEU A 190 5.28 2.81 -8.64
N ASP A 191 4.01 3.09 -8.40
CA ASP A 191 3.46 3.20 -7.05
C ASP A 191 3.57 1.89 -6.29
N PHE A 192 3.17 0.76 -6.93
CA PHE A 192 3.34 -0.59 -6.40
C PHE A 192 3.75 -1.58 -7.50
N VAL A 193 4.39 -2.66 -7.07
CA VAL A 193 4.65 -3.87 -7.87
C VAL A 193 4.36 -5.08 -7.00
N VAL A 194 3.55 -5.99 -7.48
CA VAL A 194 3.15 -7.22 -6.77
C VAL A 194 3.39 -8.47 -7.63
N GLU A 195 3.46 -9.63 -6.99
CA GLU A 195 3.41 -10.91 -7.69
C GLU A 195 1.97 -11.40 -7.73
N LEU A 196 1.41 -11.53 -8.93
CA LEU A 196 0.09 -12.07 -9.17
C LEU A 196 0.18 -13.19 -10.21
N ASP A 197 -0.32 -14.37 -9.88
CA ASP A 197 -0.37 -15.54 -10.78
C ASP A 197 0.96 -15.82 -11.50
N GLY A 198 2.07 -15.71 -10.75
CA GLY A 198 3.41 -15.94 -11.29
C GLY A 198 3.91 -14.85 -12.24
N LYS A 199 3.36 -13.64 -12.15
CA LYS A 199 3.78 -12.47 -12.94
C LYS A 199 4.13 -11.30 -12.01
N ALA A 200 5.10 -10.49 -12.43
CA ALA A 200 5.32 -9.18 -11.82
C ALA A 200 4.32 -8.17 -12.41
N VAL A 201 3.44 -7.63 -11.60
CA VAL A 201 2.34 -6.76 -12.03
C VAL A 201 2.50 -5.38 -11.40
N PRO A 202 2.76 -4.33 -12.21
CA PRO A 202 2.73 -2.95 -11.76
C PRO A 202 1.31 -2.48 -11.46
N LEU A 203 1.17 -1.73 -10.37
CA LEU A 203 -0.05 -1.01 -10.02
C LEU A 203 0.27 0.49 -9.96
N GLU A 204 -0.51 1.28 -10.68
CA GLU A 204 -0.42 2.74 -10.72
C GLU A 204 -1.68 3.33 -10.11
N ILE A 205 -1.54 4.29 -9.19
CA ILE A 205 -2.64 4.85 -8.43
C ILE A 205 -2.84 6.32 -8.82
N LYS A 206 -4.05 6.68 -9.21
CA LYS A 206 -4.38 8.02 -9.70
C LYS A 206 -5.62 8.57 -9.00
N SER A 207 -5.44 9.64 -8.24
CA SER A 207 -6.54 10.37 -7.58
C SER A 207 -7.01 11.60 -8.36
N GLY A 208 -6.42 11.89 -9.52
CA GLY A 208 -6.73 13.08 -10.33
C GLY A 208 -7.37 12.78 -11.69
N LYS A 209 -7.74 13.85 -12.43
CA LYS A 209 -8.34 13.75 -13.78
C LYS A 209 -7.39 13.16 -14.84
N ASP A 210 -6.09 13.38 -14.67
CA ASP A 210 -5.07 12.96 -15.65
C ASP A 210 -4.61 11.51 -15.45
N TYR A 211 -5.55 10.63 -15.06
CA TYR A 211 -5.26 9.23 -14.75
C TYR A 211 -4.75 8.41 -15.96
N LYS A 212 -4.86 8.94 -17.18
CA LYS A 212 -4.31 8.33 -18.40
C LYS A 212 -2.83 8.68 -18.67
N ARG A 213 -2.22 9.54 -17.84
CA ARG A 213 -0.79 9.91 -17.95
C ARG A 213 0.05 9.11 -16.96
N HIS A 214 0.88 8.21 -17.49
CA HIS A 214 1.75 7.32 -16.69
C HIS A 214 3.06 7.04 -17.46
N SER A 215 3.95 8.02 -17.50
CA SER A 215 5.22 7.92 -18.23
C SER A 215 6.12 6.79 -17.72
N ALA A 216 6.22 6.63 -16.40
CA ALA A 216 7.03 5.56 -15.79
C ALA A 216 6.49 4.17 -16.17
N LEU A 217 5.18 3.96 -16.04
CA LEU A 217 4.55 2.71 -16.46
C LEU A 217 4.78 2.41 -17.93
N ASN A 218 4.66 3.43 -18.80
CA ASN A 218 4.93 3.27 -20.22
C ASN A 218 6.37 2.86 -20.52
N ASN A 219 7.34 3.41 -19.78
CA ASN A 219 8.75 3.06 -19.92
C ASN A 219 9.00 1.62 -19.49
N VAL A 220 8.40 1.20 -18.38
CA VAL A 220 8.53 -0.17 -17.83
C VAL A 220 7.89 -1.20 -18.77
N LEU A 221 6.68 -0.92 -19.29
CA LEU A 221 5.99 -1.82 -20.22
C LEU A 221 6.72 -2.00 -21.57
N LYS A 222 7.50 -1.00 -21.99
CA LYS A 222 8.33 -1.07 -23.21
C LYS A 222 9.63 -1.84 -22.99
N ASN A 223 10.07 -2.02 -21.75
CA ASN A 223 11.31 -2.73 -21.45
C ASN A 223 11.08 -4.24 -21.51
N ALA A 224 11.60 -4.88 -22.57
CA ALA A 224 11.45 -6.32 -22.80
C ALA A 224 12.10 -7.17 -21.68
N ASP A 225 13.15 -6.66 -21.02
CA ASP A 225 13.88 -7.40 -19.97
C ASP A 225 13.01 -7.65 -18.72
N TYR A 226 11.97 -6.83 -18.52
CA TYR A 226 11.06 -6.98 -17.37
C TYR A 226 9.93 -7.97 -17.61
N ASN A 227 9.66 -8.31 -18.88
CA ASN A 227 8.62 -9.26 -19.26
C ASN A 227 7.24 -8.99 -18.61
N ILE A 228 6.86 -7.71 -18.52
CA ILE A 228 5.56 -7.30 -17.97
C ILE A 228 4.48 -7.53 -19.01
N SER A 229 3.51 -8.39 -18.70
CA SER A 229 2.39 -8.73 -19.59
C SER A 229 1.16 -7.85 -19.38
N GLU A 230 0.98 -7.31 -18.17
CA GLU A 230 -0.18 -6.51 -17.80
C GLU A 230 0.17 -5.55 -16.65
N ALA A 231 -0.60 -4.49 -16.52
CA ALA A 231 -0.49 -3.53 -15.43
C ALA A 231 -1.88 -2.95 -15.12
N TYR A 232 -2.14 -2.68 -13.85
CA TYR A 232 -3.42 -2.10 -13.42
C TYR A 232 -3.24 -0.62 -13.07
N ILE A 233 -4.20 0.19 -13.48
CA ILE A 233 -4.31 1.60 -13.15
C ILE A 233 -5.59 1.82 -12.38
N PHE A 234 -5.46 2.07 -11.07
CA PHE A 234 -6.60 2.35 -10.20
C PHE A 234 -6.86 3.85 -10.11
N SER A 235 -8.11 4.25 -10.40
CA SER A 235 -8.50 5.66 -10.44
C SER A 235 -9.98 5.85 -10.13
N GLU A 236 -10.46 7.09 -10.22
CA GLU A 236 -11.91 7.37 -10.21
C GLU A 236 -12.60 7.00 -11.53
N GLY A 237 -11.84 6.61 -12.56
CA GLY A 237 -12.39 6.19 -13.85
C GLY A 237 -13.09 4.84 -13.80
N ASN A 238 -13.82 4.52 -14.86
CA ASN A 238 -14.47 3.22 -15.02
C ASN A 238 -13.52 2.20 -15.66
N ILE A 239 -13.97 0.95 -15.79
CA ILE A 239 -13.18 -0.14 -16.39
C ILE A 239 -12.91 0.17 -17.86
N GLU A 240 -11.64 0.11 -18.23
CA GLU A 240 -11.17 0.24 -19.62
C GLU A 240 -9.93 -0.65 -19.79
N VAL A 241 -9.82 -1.34 -20.91
CA VAL A 241 -8.63 -2.13 -21.26
C VAL A 241 -7.99 -1.51 -22.50
N ASN A 242 -6.71 -1.23 -22.41
CA ASN A 242 -5.94 -0.65 -23.50
C ASN A 242 -4.56 -1.35 -23.58
N ASP A 243 -4.40 -2.29 -24.49
CA ASP A 243 -3.23 -3.16 -24.61
C ASP A 243 -2.94 -3.85 -23.25
N LYS A 244 -1.75 -3.69 -22.72
CA LYS A 244 -1.34 -4.22 -21.42
C LYS A 244 -1.87 -3.46 -20.20
N ARG A 245 -2.63 -2.39 -20.38
CA ARG A 245 -3.13 -1.50 -19.32
C ARG A 245 -4.59 -1.80 -19.04
N ILE A 246 -4.86 -2.13 -17.79
CA ILE A 246 -6.20 -2.41 -17.28
C ILE A 246 -6.55 -1.30 -16.30
N TYR A 247 -7.43 -0.39 -16.71
CA TYR A 247 -7.94 0.68 -15.86
C TYR A 247 -9.10 0.13 -15.06
N MET A 248 -9.08 0.42 -13.75
CA MET A 248 -10.11 -0.04 -12.82
C MET A 248 -10.50 1.07 -11.86
N PRO A 249 -11.78 1.15 -11.46
CA PRO A 249 -12.17 1.99 -10.33
C PRO A 249 -11.37 1.66 -9.09
N ILE A 250 -10.94 2.68 -8.34
CA ILE A 250 -10.11 2.52 -7.14
C ILE A 250 -10.72 1.55 -6.12
N TYR A 251 -12.03 1.54 -5.93
CA TYR A 251 -12.71 0.62 -5.02
C TYR A 251 -12.63 -0.85 -5.45
N MET A 252 -12.24 -1.13 -6.70
CA MET A 252 -12.07 -2.51 -7.18
C MET A 252 -10.74 -3.15 -6.74
N ILE A 253 -9.86 -2.42 -6.07
CA ILE A 253 -8.65 -2.99 -5.47
C ILE A 253 -8.98 -4.16 -4.53
N MET A 254 -10.13 -4.11 -3.87
CA MET A 254 -10.64 -5.18 -3.00
C MET A 254 -10.87 -6.52 -3.72
N PHE A 255 -10.89 -6.55 -5.05
CA PHE A 255 -11.05 -7.77 -5.85
C PHE A 255 -9.75 -8.26 -6.49
N LEU A 256 -8.62 -7.58 -6.24
CA LEU A 256 -7.33 -8.00 -6.76
C LEU A 256 -6.81 -9.17 -5.92
N ASP A 257 -7.02 -10.38 -6.38
CA ASP A 257 -6.59 -11.63 -5.74
C ASP A 257 -5.79 -12.49 -6.72
N ASN A 258 -4.91 -13.35 -6.17
CA ASN A 258 -4.36 -14.44 -6.96
C ASN A 258 -5.48 -15.42 -7.34
N THR A 259 -5.39 -15.96 -8.56
CA THR A 259 -6.22 -17.07 -8.96
C THR A 259 -5.96 -18.22 -8.00
N LYS A 260 -7.00 -18.75 -7.35
CA LYS A 260 -6.85 -19.93 -6.48
C LYS A 260 -6.31 -21.06 -7.34
N LEU A 261 -5.09 -21.48 -7.04
CA LEU A 261 -4.56 -22.72 -7.63
C LEU A 261 -5.50 -23.84 -7.20
N ASP A 262 -6.19 -24.42 -8.17
CA ASP A 262 -6.79 -25.74 -7.94
C ASP A 262 -5.68 -26.65 -7.42
N ASN A 263 -5.99 -27.53 -6.45
CA ASN A 263 -5.05 -28.40 -5.74
C ASN A 263 -4.28 -29.35 -6.65
N THR A 264 -3.70 -28.86 -7.71
CA THR A 264 -2.73 -29.60 -8.57
C THR A 264 -1.41 -29.65 -7.83
N ILE A 265 -1.40 -30.43 -6.75
CA ILE A 265 -0.14 -30.76 -6.08
C ILE A 265 0.63 -31.62 -7.09
N TYR A 266 1.71 -31.10 -7.62
CA TYR A 266 2.72 -31.93 -8.29
C TYR A 266 3.24 -32.94 -7.26
N ARG A 267 2.70 -34.15 -7.31
CA ARG A 267 3.29 -35.29 -6.60
C ARG A 267 4.44 -35.77 -7.45
N LEU A 268 5.66 -35.45 -7.06
CA LEU A 268 6.83 -36.15 -7.57
C LEU A 268 6.67 -37.61 -7.11
N ASP A 269 6.56 -38.54 -8.03
CA ASP A 269 6.64 -39.98 -7.73
C ASP A 269 8.11 -40.33 -7.46
N ILE A 270 8.49 -40.21 -6.18
CA ILE A 270 9.83 -40.53 -5.70
C ILE A 270 10.10 -42.04 -5.76
N ALA A 271 9.06 -42.87 -5.83
CA ALA A 271 9.22 -44.34 -5.95
C ALA A 271 9.84 -44.76 -7.28
N GLY A 272 9.63 -43.99 -8.37
CA GLY A 272 10.26 -44.23 -9.68
C GLY A 272 11.75 -43.88 -9.74
N LEU A 273 12.29 -43.08 -8.82
CA LEU A 273 13.72 -42.72 -8.76
C LEU A 273 14.62 -43.78 -8.11
N GLY A 274 14.03 -44.72 -7.34
CA GLY A 274 14.76 -45.78 -6.63
C GLY A 274 15.18 -46.97 -7.50
N SER A 275 14.70 -47.08 -8.74
CA SER A 275 14.99 -48.20 -9.60
C SER A 275 16.18 -48.00 -10.56
N LEU A 276 16.85 -46.85 -10.52
CA LEU A 276 18.02 -46.55 -11.36
C LEU A 276 19.37 -46.89 -10.69
N GLY A 277 19.38 -47.48 -9.49
CA GLY A 277 20.59 -47.77 -8.72
C GLY A 277 21.01 -49.22 -8.55
N SER A 278 20.36 -50.20 -9.21
CA SER A 278 20.71 -51.62 -9.06
C SER A 278 21.17 -52.31 -10.38
N GLY A 279 21.94 -51.60 -11.15
CA GLY A 279 22.57 -52.13 -12.38
C GLY A 279 24.04 -51.75 -12.48
N LEU A 280 24.86 -52.25 -11.56
CA LEU A 280 26.33 -52.41 -11.72
C LEU A 280 26.77 -53.70 -11.05
#